data_2ed98beb0690ca758d606b1ba2681c6f
#
_entry.id   2ed98beb0690ca758d606b1ba2681c6f
#
_cell.length_a   1.000
_cell.length_b   1.000
_cell.length_c   1.000
_cell.angle_alpha   90.00
_cell.angle_beta   90.00
_cell.angle_gamma   90.00
#
_symmetry.space_group_name_H-M   'P 1'
#
loop_
_entity.id
_entity.type
_entity.pdbx_description
1 polymer ?
#
loop_
_entity_poly.entity_id
_entity_poly.type
_entity_poly.pdbx_seq_one_letter_code
_entity_poly.pdbx_strand_id
1 'polypeptide(L)'
;MLHRFFDISKTIPIFSHSMINLISDTVTKPTPDMQKAMWKAEVGDDVFREDPSCTALEAYGAALVGQEAALFCPSGTMANQIALKLHTRPLDEVICDEMSHIYQYEVGGYAFHSGIGVNLLRGENGILTAEQVETAVKPLYDWLPVSRLVVLENTCNKGGGSLYTLQQMRDIREVCRRHHLALHLDGARLFNALAETGDDPAVTGGLFDSLSICLSKGLGAPAGSLLTGSAPFIAEARRVRKAFGGGMRQAGYLAAAGLYALQH
;
A
#
# COMPACT_ATOMS: atom_id res chain seq x y z
N MET A 1 40.44 -45.39 -32.83
CA MET A 1 38.97 -45.31 -32.71
C MET A 1 38.62 -43.92 -32.16
N LEU A 2 38.00 -43.11 -32.98
CA LEU A 2 37.83 -41.70 -32.79
C LEU A 2 36.63 -41.39 -31.87
N HIS A 3 36.88 -40.76 -30.74
CA HIS A 3 35.86 -40.02 -30.03
C HIS A 3 35.77 -38.60 -30.60
N ARG A 4 34.76 -38.32 -31.43
CA ARG A 4 34.35 -36.99 -31.77
C ARG A 4 33.57 -36.44 -30.61
N PHE A 5 34.17 -35.58 -29.82
CA PHE A 5 33.45 -34.71 -28.90
C PHE A 5 32.64 -33.71 -29.71
N PHE A 6 31.34 -33.71 -29.55
CA PHE A 6 30.48 -32.67 -30.08
C PHE A 6 30.85 -31.38 -29.34
N ASP A 7 31.39 -30.43 -30.10
CA ASP A 7 31.59 -29.07 -29.61
C ASP A 7 30.23 -28.36 -29.48
N ILE A 8 29.74 -28.29 -28.25
CA ILE A 8 28.47 -27.63 -27.86
C ILE A 8 28.64 -26.10 -27.81
N SER A 9 29.81 -25.56 -28.20
CA SER A 9 30.09 -24.11 -28.19
C SER A 9 29.51 -23.35 -29.39
N LYS A 10 28.87 -24.02 -30.36
CA LYS A 10 28.09 -23.32 -31.38
C LYS A 10 26.75 -22.87 -30.78
N THR A 11 26.82 -21.74 -30.12
CA THR A 11 25.67 -20.92 -29.70
C THR A 11 24.69 -20.79 -30.86
N ILE A 12 23.58 -21.49 -30.78
CA ILE A 12 22.35 -21.09 -31.48
C ILE A 12 22.10 -19.65 -31.04
N PRO A 13 21.95 -18.68 -31.93
CA PRO A 13 21.54 -17.35 -31.51
C PRO A 13 20.18 -17.49 -30.88
N ILE A 14 20.15 -17.48 -29.53
CA ILE A 14 18.93 -17.30 -28.79
C ILE A 14 18.48 -15.89 -29.17
N PHE A 15 17.56 -15.78 -30.11
CA PHE A 15 16.78 -14.56 -30.25
C PHE A 15 16.21 -14.28 -28.88
N SER A 16 16.80 -13.36 -28.14
CA SER A 16 16.23 -12.85 -26.93
C SER A 16 15.02 -12.02 -27.35
N HIS A 17 13.93 -12.68 -27.70
CA HIS A 17 12.63 -12.04 -27.73
C HIS A 17 12.40 -11.69 -26.28
N SER A 18 12.56 -10.42 -25.94
CA SER A 18 12.16 -9.92 -24.65
C SER A 18 10.67 -10.19 -24.53
N MET A 19 10.33 -11.25 -23.79
CA MET A 19 8.94 -11.62 -23.56
C MET A 19 8.28 -10.47 -22.81
N ILE A 20 7.25 -9.85 -23.42
CA ILE A 20 6.43 -8.87 -22.73
C ILE A 20 5.50 -9.64 -21.79
N ASN A 21 5.70 -9.50 -20.49
CA ASN A 21 4.89 -10.16 -19.47
C ASN A 21 3.81 -9.19 -18.99
N LEU A 22 2.54 -9.50 -19.31
CA LEU A 22 1.37 -8.70 -18.93
C LEU A 22 0.53 -9.36 -17.83
N ILE A 23 1.10 -10.30 -17.06
CA ILE A 23 0.39 -10.99 -15.98
C ILE A 23 -0.04 -10.03 -14.88
N SER A 24 0.87 -9.16 -14.42
CA SER A 24 0.65 -8.21 -13.34
C SER A 24 1.81 -7.21 -13.28
N ASP A 25 1.57 -6.00 -12.77
CA ASP A 25 2.61 -5.04 -12.43
C ASP A 25 3.50 -5.48 -11.25
N THR A 26 3.12 -6.56 -10.56
CA THR A 26 3.94 -7.18 -9.50
C THR A 26 5.13 -7.98 -10.01
N VAL A 27 5.24 -8.22 -11.31
CA VAL A 27 6.40 -8.91 -11.93
C VAL A 27 7.49 -7.95 -12.38
N THR A 28 7.34 -6.65 -12.13
CA THR A 28 8.39 -5.63 -12.36
C THR A 28 9.65 -5.98 -11.60
N LYS A 29 10.78 -5.55 -12.16
CA LYS A 29 12.10 -5.79 -11.56
C LYS A 29 12.83 -4.46 -11.37
N PRO A 30 13.68 -4.35 -10.34
CA PRO A 30 14.52 -3.16 -10.16
C PRO A 30 15.35 -2.83 -11.40
N THR A 31 15.37 -1.56 -11.76
CA THR A 31 16.25 -1.07 -12.83
C THR A 31 17.73 -1.16 -12.41
N PRO A 32 18.69 -1.15 -13.36
CA PRO A 32 20.11 -1.14 -13.01
C PRO A 32 20.50 0.00 -12.06
N ASP A 33 19.91 1.19 -12.21
CA ASP A 33 20.25 2.32 -11.34
C ASP A 33 19.61 2.17 -9.96
N MET A 34 18.40 1.63 -9.86
CA MET A 34 17.81 1.23 -8.58
C MET A 34 18.67 0.18 -7.87
N GLN A 35 19.18 -0.83 -8.58
CA GLN A 35 20.11 -1.83 -8.03
C GLN A 35 21.40 -1.18 -7.51
N LYS A 36 21.95 -0.20 -8.23
CA LYS A 36 23.11 0.57 -7.75
C LYS A 36 22.81 1.36 -6.48
N ALA A 37 21.59 1.95 -6.38
CA ALA A 37 21.16 2.64 -5.17
C ALA A 37 21.07 1.68 -3.98
N MET A 38 20.49 0.50 -4.18
CA MET A 38 20.47 -0.56 -3.16
C MET A 38 21.87 -0.95 -2.69
N TRP A 39 22.80 -1.15 -3.65
CA TRP A 39 24.17 -1.58 -3.35
C TRP A 39 24.99 -0.56 -2.59
N LYS A 40 24.67 0.73 -2.74
CA LYS A 40 25.31 1.85 -2.07
C LYS A 40 24.60 2.27 -0.78
N ALA A 41 23.50 1.61 -0.44
CA ALA A 41 22.69 2.01 0.70
C ALA A 41 23.50 1.95 2.00
N GLU A 42 23.45 3.01 2.76
CA GLU A 42 23.90 3.02 4.14
C GLU A 42 22.84 2.35 5.00
N VAL A 43 23.23 1.37 5.82
CA VAL A 43 22.30 0.52 6.56
C VAL A 43 22.62 0.50 8.05
N GLY A 44 21.59 0.26 8.85
CA GLY A 44 21.67 0.07 10.28
C GLY A 44 20.52 -0.83 10.75
N ASP A 45 20.25 -0.89 12.04
CA ASP A 45 19.13 -1.68 12.55
C ASP A 45 17.83 -0.85 12.58
N ASP A 46 16.90 -1.13 11.65
CA ASP A 46 15.60 -0.44 11.57
C ASP A 46 14.75 -0.62 12.85
N VAL A 47 14.91 -1.74 13.56
CA VAL A 47 14.17 -1.95 14.82
C VAL A 47 14.61 -0.95 15.90
N PHE A 48 15.87 -0.53 15.89
CA PHE A 48 16.38 0.53 16.74
C PHE A 48 16.29 1.93 16.13
N ARG A 49 15.73 2.05 14.90
CA ARG A 49 15.68 3.30 14.12
C ARG A 49 17.06 3.86 13.75
N GLU A 50 18.01 2.98 13.56
CA GLU A 50 19.40 3.31 13.24
C GLU A 50 19.71 3.10 11.75
N ASP A 51 18.74 2.67 10.94
CA ASP A 51 18.90 2.52 9.48
C ASP A 51 18.63 3.86 8.77
N PRO A 52 19.67 4.53 8.23
CA PRO A 52 19.50 5.86 7.65
C PRO A 52 18.72 5.81 6.32
N SER A 53 18.85 4.73 5.54
CA SER A 53 18.11 4.58 4.29
C SER A 53 16.60 4.36 4.53
N CYS A 54 16.24 3.61 5.57
CA CYS A 54 14.84 3.49 6.00
C CYS A 54 14.29 4.83 6.46
N THR A 55 15.03 5.56 7.28
CA THR A 55 14.64 6.89 7.77
C THR A 55 14.44 7.87 6.61
N ALA A 56 15.33 7.87 5.63
CA ALA A 56 15.23 8.73 4.44
C ALA A 56 13.99 8.40 3.59
N LEU A 57 13.71 7.11 3.36
CA LEU A 57 12.52 6.68 2.64
C LEU A 57 11.24 7.08 3.38
N GLU A 58 11.15 6.84 4.69
CA GLU A 58 10.00 7.18 5.51
C GLU A 58 9.74 8.70 5.49
N ALA A 59 10.77 9.51 5.68
CA ALA A 59 10.66 10.97 5.65
C ALA A 59 10.22 11.50 4.27
N TYR A 60 10.85 11.01 3.21
CA TYR A 60 10.51 11.44 1.85
C TYR A 60 9.09 11.02 1.46
N GLY A 61 8.71 9.77 1.71
CA GLY A 61 7.39 9.26 1.36
C GLY A 61 6.26 9.96 2.12
N ALA A 62 6.45 10.28 3.40
CA ALA A 62 5.49 11.06 4.18
C ALA A 62 5.31 12.46 3.60
N ALA A 63 6.41 13.18 3.35
CA ALA A 63 6.38 14.53 2.79
C ALA A 63 5.72 14.56 1.41
N LEU A 64 6.01 13.58 0.55
CA LEU A 64 5.48 13.48 -0.81
C LEU A 64 3.94 13.45 -0.83
N VAL A 65 3.32 12.77 0.13
CA VAL A 65 1.86 12.64 0.22
C VAL A 65 1.24 13.53 1.31
N GLY A 66 1.96 14.53 1.79
CA GLY A 66 1.44 15.51 2.74
C GLY A 66 1.06 14.94 4.11
N GLN A 67 1.73 13.86 4.54
CA GLN A 67 1.52 13.23 5.84
C GLN A 67 2.67 13.56 6.81
N GLU A 68 2.42 13.44 8.13
CA GLU A 68 3.41 13.79 9.15
C GLU A 68 4.55 12.76 9.27
N ALA A 69 4.23 11.48 9.05
CA ALA A 69 5.18 10.39 9.21
C ALA A 69 4.84 9.20 8.31
N ALA A 70 5.82 8.31 8.13
CA ALA A 70 5.64 7.03 7.44
C ALA A 70 6.34 5.88 8.18
N LEU A 71 5.95 4.67 7.80
CA LEU A 71 6.55 3.42 8.27
C LEU A 71 6.81 2.51 7.07
N PHE A 72 8.07 2.09 6.91
CA PHE A 72 8.42 1.10 5.91
C PHE A 72 7.99 -0.30 6.37
N CYS A 73 7.16 -0.97 5.55
CA CYS A 73 6.63 -2.29 5.79
C CYS A 73 7.11 -3.28 4.72
N PRO A 74 7.26 -4.58 5.04
CA PRO A 74 7.63 -5.62 4.07
C PRO A 74 6.67 -5.76 2.88
N SER A 75 5.38 -5.44 3.07
CA SER A 75 4.33 -5.62 2.05
C SER A 75 3.18 -4.64 2.23
N GLY A 76 2.40 -4.42 1.16
CA GLY A 76 1.15 -3.65 1.19
C GLY A 76 0.10 -4.27 2.11
N THR A 77 -0.03 -5.60 2.08
CA THR A 77 -0.92 -6.32 3.00
C THR A 77 -0.62 -5.99 4.46
N MET A 78 0.66 -6.00 4.85
CA MET A 78 1.02 -5.63 6.23
C MET A 78 0.67 -4.18 6.54
N ALA A 79 0.92 -3.24 5.61
CA ALA A 79 0.58 -1.83 5.80
C ALA A 79 -0.93 -1.65 6.00
N ASN A 80 -1.76 -2.27 5.17
CA ASN A 80 -3.22 -2.23 5.30
C ASN A 80 -3.68 -2.86 6.62
N GLN A 81 -3.17 -4.06 6.97
CA GLN A 81 -3.57 -4.74 8.20
C GLN A 81 -3.17 -3.96 9.47
N ILE A 82 -2.05 -3.24 9.45
CA ILE A 82 -1.67 -2.31 10.52
C ILE A 82 -2.68 -1.15 10.60
N ALA A 83 -3.07 -0.56 9.46
CA ALA A 83 -4.05 0.52 9.43
C ALA A 83 -5.41 0.06 9.97
N LEU A 84 -5.91 -1.09 9.51
CA LEU A 84 -7.16 -1.67 10.04
C LEU A 84 -7.09 -1.85 11.55
N LYS A 85 -5.99 -2.46 12.05
CA LYS A 85 -5.78 -2.73 13.48
C LYS A 85 -5.79 -1.48 14.34
N LEU A 86 -5.24 -0.37 13.85
CA LEU A 86 -5.11 0.86 14.65
C LEU A 86 -6.35 1.75 14.58
N HIS A 87 -7.09 1.72 13.48
CA HIS A 87 -8.32 2.50 13.34
C HIS A 87 -9.55 1.82 13.94
N THR A 88 -9.45 0.54 14.33
CA THR A 88 -10.58 -0.25 14.81
C THR A 88 -10.26 -1.00 16.09
N ARG A 89 -11.31 -1.55 16.71
CA ARG A 89 -11.25 -2.47 17.85
C ARG A 89 -12.04 -3.74 17.53
N PRO A 90 -11.82 -4.86 18.21
CA PRO A 90 -12.70 -6.01 18.09
C PRO A 90 -14.16 -5.63 18.25
N LEU A 91 -15.04 -6.20 17.42
CA LEU A 91 -16.48 -5.93 17.30
C LEU A 91 -16.84 -4.67 16.49
N ASP A 92 -15.89 -3.86 16.07
CA ASP A 92 -16.14 -2.80 15.08
C ASP A 92 -16.29 -3.39 13.67
N GLU A 93 -16.66 -2.55 12.71
CA GLU A 93 -16.66 -2.88 11.30
C GLU A 93 -15.93 -1.83 10.45
N VAL A 94 -15.41 -2.28 9.32
CA VAL A 94 -14.89 -1.45 8.24
C VAL A 94 -15.88 -1.43 7.08
N ILE A 95 -16.11 -0.25 6.50
CA ILE A 95 -16.90 -0.07 5.28
C ILE A 95 -15.93 -0.04 4.09
N CYS A 96 -16.14 -0.88 3.10
CA CYS A 96 -15.35 -0.89 1.86
C CYS A 96 -16.16 -1.47 0.69
N ASP A 97 -15.63 -1.30 -0.51
CA ASP A 97 -16.20 -1.97 -1.69
C ASP A 97 -15.95 -3.48 -1.67
N GLU A 98 -16.87 -4.28 -2.25
CA GLU A 98 -16.74 -5.74 -2.33
C GLU A 98 -15.53 -6.20 -3.17
N MET A 99 -14.98 -5.33 -4.02
CA MET A 99 -13.78 -5.57 -4.83
C MET A 99 -12.49 -5.18 -4.13
N SER A 100 -12.56 -4.51 -2.96
CA SER A 100 -11.37 -4.02 -2.24
C SER A 100 -10.38 -5.12 -1.92
N HIS A 101 -9.09 -4.81 -2.09
CA HIS A 101 -7.99 -5.73 -1.85
C HIS A 101 -7.98 -6.27 -0.42
N ILE A 102 -8.25 -5.44 0.59
CA ILE A 102 -8.31 -5.82 2.00
C ILE A 102 -9.33 -6.94 2.29
N TYR A 103 -10.38 -7.03 1.49
CA TYR A 103 -11.39 -8.07 1.60
C TYR A 103 -11.05 -9.29 0.74
N GLN A 104 -10.65 -9.07 -0.53
CA GLN A 104 -10.52 -10.12 -1.52
C GLN A 104 -9.21 -10.91 -1.43
N TYR A 105 -8.09 -10.27 -1.04
CA TYR A 105 -6.75 -10.81 -1.25
C TYR A 105 -5.86 -10.84 0.00
N GLU A 106 -6.37 -10.43 1.17
CA GLU A 106 -5.61 -10.44 2.41
C GLU A 106 -6.03 -11.57 3.37
N VAL A 107 -6.62 -12.64 2.82
CA VAL A 107 -6.88 -13.92 3.49
C VAL A 107 -7.71 -13.77 4.77
N GLY A 108 -8.64 -12.81 4.81
CA GLY A 108 -9.44 -12.52 6.01
C GLY A 108 -8.64 -11.88 7.16
N GLY A 109 -7.52 -11.23 6.83
CA GLY A 109 -6.64 -10.58 7.81
C GLY A 109 -7.36 -9.60 8.73
N TYR A 110 -8.40 -8.90 8.23
CA TYR A 110 -9.25 -8.02 9.02
C TYR A 110 -9.90 -8.73 10.23
N ALA A 111 -10.33 -9.98 10.06
CA ALA A 111 -10.89 -10.78 11.15
C ALA A 111 -9.77 -11.38 12.02
N PHE A 112 -8.73 -11.92 11.39
CA PHE A 112 -7.63 -12.59 12.10
C PHE A 112 -6.81 -11.64 12.96
N HIS A 113 -6.42 -10.48 12.43
CA HIS A 113 -5.56 -9.55 13.15
C HIS A 113 -6.33 -8.54 14.00
N SER A 114 -7.50 -8.10 13.55
CA SER A 114 -8.23 -6.99 14.17
C SER A 114 -9.50 -7.41 14.89
N GLY A 115 -10.06 -8.60 14.57
CA GLY A 115 -11.31 -9.07 15.18
C GLY A 115 -12.53 -8.27 14.73
N ILE A 116 -12.50 -7.70 13.53
CA ILE A 116 -13.55 -6.81 13.01
C ILE A 116 -14.41 -7.48 11.95
N GLY A 117 -15.61 -6.94 11.76
CA GLY A 117 -16.46 -7.24 10.62
C GLY A 117 -16.15 -6.35 9.41
N VAL A 118 -16.75 -6.72 8.27
CA VAL A 118 -16.69 -5.92 7.04
C VAL A 118 -18.10 -5.63 6.57
N ASN A 119 -18.41 -4.37 6.34
CA ASN A 119 -19.63 -3.91 5.71
C ASN A 119 -19.35 -3.63 4.24
N LEU A 120 -19.73 -4.58 3.39
CA LEU A 120 -19.44 -4.55 1.96
C LEU A 120 -20.47 -3.72 1.21
N LEU A 121 -19.98 -2.78 0.43
CA LEU A 121 -20.79 -2.02 -0.51
C LEU A 121 -20.46 -2.44 -1.94
N ARG A 122 -21.40 -2.18 -2.85
CA ARG A 122 -21.23 -2.42 -4.28
C ARG A 122 -21.17 -1.10 -5.02
N GLY A 123 -19.97 -0.62 -5.25
CA GLY A 123 -19.72 0.57 -6.05
C GLY A 123 -19.71 0.27 -7.56
N GLU A 124 -19.60 1.30 -8.37
CA GLU A 124 -19.39 1.16 -9.80
C GLU A 124 -17.90 0.91 -10.09
N ASN A 125 -17.56 -0.30 -10.53
CA ASN A 125 -16.17 -0.73 -10.73
C ASN A 125 -15.27 -0.52 -9.50
N GLY A 126 -15.82 -0.73 -8.28
CA GLY A 126 -15.09 -0.55 -7.04
C GLY A 126 -15.04 0.89 -6.50
N ILE A 127 -15.70 1.84 -7.18
CA ILE A 127 -15.79 3.24 -6.77
C ILE A 127 -17.06 3.47 -5.98
N LEU A 128 -16.95 3.81 -4.71
CA LEU A 128 -18.06 4.14 -3.82
C LEU A 128 -18.47 5.61 -3.95
N THR A 129 -19.73 5.89 -3.71
CA THR A 129 -20.23 7.26 -3.57
C THR A 129 -20.35 7.66 -2.11
N ALA A 130 -20.34 8.97 -1.84
CA ALA A 130 -20.56 9.50 -0.49
C ALA A 130 -21.93 9.09 0.08
N GLU A 131 -22.98 9.02 -0.76
CA GLU A 131 -24.33 8.57 -0.36
C GLU A 131 -24.34 7.09 0.07
N GLN A 132 -23.63 6.23 -0.66
CA GLN A 132 -23.50 4.82 -0.28
C GLN A 132 -22.82 4.68 1.08
N VAL A 133 -21.72 5.42 1.32
CA VAL A 133 -21.01 5.42 2.61
C VAL A 133 -21.91 5.96 3.72
N GLU A 134 -22.60 7.09 3.51
CA GLU A 134 -23.53 7.69 4.47
C GLU A 134 -24.59 6.69 4.91
N THR A 135 -25.23 6.01 3.93
CA THR A 135 -26.30 5.04 4.21
C THR A 135 -25.80 3.78 4.92
N ALA A 136 -24.53 3.44 4.74
CA ALA A 136 -23.91 2.25 5.34
C ALA A 136 -23.52 2.43 6.81
N VAL A 137 -23.42 3.67 7.30
CA VAL A 137 -23.07 3.93 8.70
C VAL A 137 -24.17 3.45 9.61
N LYS A 138 -23.84 2.54 10.51
CA LYS A 138 -24.80 1.95 11.44
C LYS A 138 -25.08 2.86 12.64
N PRO A 139 -26.33 2.90 13.12
CA PRO A 139 -26.63 3.54 14.39
C PRO A 139 -25.99 2.80 15.56
N LEU A 140 -25.70 3.51 16.63
CA LEU A 140 -25.10 2.92 17.84
C LEU A 140 -26.16 2.17 18.65
N TYR A 141 -26.32 0.87 18.37
CA TYR A 141 -27.14 -0.06 19.12
C TYR A 141 -26.28 -1.22 19.63
N ASP A 142 -26.65 -1.76 20.81
CA ASP A 142 -25.88 -2.83 21.47
C ASP A 142 -25.77 -4.13 20.66
N TRP A 143 -26.65 -4.33 19.69
CA TRP A 143 -26.71 -5.51 18.82
C TRP A 143 -26.10 -5.30 17.42
N LEU A 144 -25.50 -4.15 17.16
CA LEU A 144 -24.84 -3.85 15.88
C LEU A 144 -23.34 -3.62 16.07
N PRO A 145 -22.50 -4.00 15.11
CA PRO A 145 -21.10 -3.56 15.10
C PRO A 145 -21.03 -2.04 14.91
N VAL A 146 -19.98 -1.43 15.44
CA VAL A 146 -19.76 0.01 15.29
C VAL A 146 -18.99 0.26 14.02
N SER A 147 -19.56 1.05 13.09
CA SER A 147 -18.82 1.54 11.92
C SER A 147 -17.70 2.47 12.39
N ARG A 148 -16.43 2.17 12.07
CA ARG A 148 -15.25 2.94 12.53
C ARG A 148 -14.36 3.45 11.44
N LEU A 149 -14.31 2.76 10.32
CA LEU A 149 -13.34 2.99 9.28
C LEU A 149 -14.00 2.85 7.91
N VAL A 150 -13.65 3.75 7.01
CA VAL A 150 -13.90 3.59 5.57
C VAL A 150 -12.56 3.33 4.91
N VAL A 151 -12.51 2.34 4.01
CA VAL A 151 -11.33 2.06 3.18
C VAL A 151 -11.68 2.22 1.72
N LEU A 152 -10.93 3.07 1.03
CA LEU A 152 -10.96 3.24 -0.42
C LEU A 152 -9.71 2.60 -1.03
N GLU A 153 -9.80 2.18 -2.29
CA GLU A 153 -8.65 1.65 -3.06
C GLU A 153 -8.47 2.47 -4.33
N ASN A 154 -7.26 3.02 -4.54
CA ASN A 154 -6.97 3.84 -5.71
C ASN A 154 -5.56 3.50 -6.31
N THR A 155 -5.47 3.03 -7.57
CA THR A 155 -6.58 2.62 -8.44
C THR A 155 -7.19 1.29 -7.99
N CYS A 156 -8.49 1.07 -8.19
CA CYS A 156 -9.13 -0.19 -7.83
C CYS A 156 -8.71 -1.30 -8.80
N ASN A 157 -7.99 -2.30 -8.31
CA ASN A 157 -7.43 -3.38 -9.12
C ASN A 157 -8.53 -4.22 -9.80
N LYS A 158 -9.49 -4.73 -9.04
CA LYS A 158 -10.59 -5.54 -9.58
C LYS A 158 -11.59 -4.73 -10.40
N GLY A 159 -11.66 -3.43 -10.19
CA GLY A 159 -12.45 -2.50 -10.97
C GLY A 159 -11.86 -2.17 -12.35
N GLY A 160 -10.78 -2.85 -12.76
CA GLY A 160 -10.12 -2.62 -14.06
C GLY A 160 -9.21 -1.39 -14.08
N GLY A 161 -8.76 -0.94 -12.91
CA GLY A 161 -7.93 0.26 -12.76
C GLY A 161 -8.75 1.55 -12.66
N SER A 162 -10.03 1.45 -12.32
CA SER A 162 -10.88 2.60 -12.02
C SER A 162 -10.27 3.44 -10.89
N LEU A 163 -10.53 4.73 -10.93
CA LEU A 163 -9.95 5.68 -9.98
C LEU A 163 -11.00 6.64 -9.43
N TYR A 164 -10.78 7.09 -8.22
CA TYR A 164 -11.53 8.18 -7.61
C TYR A 164 -11.04 9.53 -8.12
N THR A 165 -11.97 10.42 -8.43
CA THR A 165 -11.65 11.85 -8.57
C THR A 165 -11.40 12.47 -7.19
N LEU A 166 -10.62 13.55 -7.15
CA LEU A 166 -10.38 14.29 -5.91
C LEU A 166 -11.68 14.75 -5.23
N GLN A 167 -12.69 15.10 -6.03
CA GLN A 167 -13.99 15.52 -5.50
C GLN A 167 -14.73 14.35 -4.82
N GLN A 168 -14.77 13.18 -5.43
CA GLN A 168 -15.39 12.00 -4.80
C GLN A 168 -14.71 11.64 -3.46
N MET A 169 -13.37 11.71 -3.40
CA MET A 169 -12.64 11.49 -2.16
C MET A 169 -12.98 12.55 -1.08
N ARG A 170 -13.12 13.82 -1.47
CA ARG A 170 -13.55 14.91 -0.57
C ARG A 170 -14.95 14.70 -0.03
N ASP A 171 -15.88 14.30 -0.88
CA ASP A 171 -17.27 14.07 -0.49
C ASP A 171 -17.37 12.92 0.52
N ILE A 172 -16.63 11.82 0.29
CA ILE A 172 -16.54 10.71 1.25
C ILE A 172 -15.84 11.15 2.53
N ARG A 173 -14.77 11.95 2.45
CA ARG A 173 -14.10 12.50 3.64
C ARG A 173 -15.05 13.30 4.50
N GLU A 174 -15.94 14.08 3.90
CA GLU A 174 -16.93 14.86 4.64
C GLU A 174 -17.94 13.97 5.36
N VAL A 175 -18.40 12.88 4.74
CA VAL A 175 -19.20 11.85 5.41
C VAL A 175 -18.45 11.28 6.61
N CYS A 176 -17.20 10.87 6.43
CA CYS A 176 -16.39 10.32 7.51
C CYS A 176 -16.25 11.30 8.69
N ARG A 177 -16.07 12.60 8.41
CA ARG A 177 -15.98 13.63 9.45
C ARG A 177 -17.28 13.75 10.27
N ARG A 178 -18.44 13.78 9.58
CA ARG A 178 -19.75 13.90 10.26
C ARG A 178 -20.02 12.72 11.19
N HIS A 179 -19.59 11.52 10.79
CA HIS A 179 -19.83 10.29 11.55
C HIS A 179 -18.66 9.84 12.42
N HIS A 180 -17.60 10.66 12.53
CA HIS A 180 -16.39 10.34 13.29
C HIS A 180 -15.73 9.01 12.87
N LEU A 181 -15.75 8.72 11.56
CA LEU A 181 -15.08 7.57 10.97
C LEU A 181 -13.66 7.96 10.56
N ALA A 182 -12.73 7.05 10.72
CA ALA A 182 -11.43 7.16 10.07
C ALA A 182 -11.57 6.86 8.56
N LEU A 183 -10.68 7.43 7.75
CA LEU A 183 -10.61 7.19 6.31
C LEU A 183 -9.20 6.72 5.95
N HIS A 184 -9.09 5.50 5.45
CA HIS A 184 -7.83 4.91 4.96
C HIS A 184 -7.85 4.75 3.44
N LEU A 185 -6.72 5.02 2.79
CA LEU A 185 -6.52 4.74 1.37
C LEU A 185 -5.57 3.55 1.19
N ASP A 186 -6.07 2.48 0.59
CA ASP A 186 -5.19 1.52 -0.09
C ASP A 186 -4.71 2.16 -1.38
N GLY A 187 -3.55 2.80 -1.30
CA GLY A 187 -2.88 3.49 -2.40
C GLY A 187 -1.86 2.60 -3.11
N ALA A 188 -2.12 1.29 -3.19
CA ALA A 188 -1.19 0.34 -3.81
C ALA A 188 -0.74 0.77 -5.21
N ARG A 189 -1.57 1.54 -5.93
CA ARG A 189 -1.28 2.13 -7.24
C ARG A 189 -1.61 3.62 -7.30
N LEU A 190 -1.42 4.33 -6.20
CA LEU A 190 -1.74 5.75 -6.08
C LEU A 190 -1.10 6.57 -7.20
N PHE A 191 0.19 6.35 -7.49
CA PHE A 191 0.90 7.13 -8.50
C PHE A 191 0.39 6.90 -9.93
N ASN A 192 -0.21 5.72 -10.21
CA ASN A 192 -0.91 5.50 -11.48
C ASN A 192 -2.16 6.40 -11.58
N ALA A 193 -2.94 6.51 -10.49
CA ALA A 193 -4.09 7.41 -10.46
C ALA A 193 -3.66 8.88 -10.60
N LEU A 194 -2.64 9.32 -9.87
CA LEU A 194 -2.14 10.69 -9.93
C LEU A 194 -1.56 11.05 -11.30
N ALA A 195 -0.92 10.10 -12.00
CA ALA A 195 -0.44 10.30 -13.37
C ALA A 195 -1.59 10.53 -14.36
N GLU A 196 -2.73 9.90 -14.15
CA GLU A 196 -3.93 10.07 -14.98
C GLU A 196 -4.68 11.35 -14.65
N THR A 197 -4.88 11.65 -13.35
CA THR A 197 -5.69 12.81 -12.93
C THR A 197 -4.92 14.13 -12.91
N GLY A 198 -3.60 14.08 -12.75
CA GLY A 198 -2.76 15.26 -12.53
C GLY A 198 -2.91 15.89 -11.14
N ASP A 199 -3.57 15.20 -10.22
CA ASP A 199 -3.77 15.69 -8.85
C ASP A 199 -2.45 15.74 -8.07
N ASP A 200 -2.32 16.71 -7.19
CA ASP A 200 -1.18 16.82 -6.28
C ASP A 200 -1.22 15.70 -5.22
N PRO A 201 -0.13 14.93 -5.08
CA PRO A 201 -0.07 13.83 -4.12
C PRO A 201 -0.28 14.28 -2.66
N ALA A 202 0.20 15.47 -2.27
CA ALA A 202 0.02 15.97 -0.91
C ALA A 202 -1.43 16.41 -0.65
N VAL A 203 -2.09 17.00 -1.64
CA VAL A 203 -3.52 17.34 -1.56
C VAL A 203 -4.37 16.07 -1.45
N THR A 204 -4.05 15.06 -2.25
CA THR A 204 -4.74 13.77 -2.22
C THR A 204 -4.52 13.06 -0.89
N GLY A 205 -3.27 12.90 -0.47
CA GLY A 205 -2.94 12.19 0.77
C GLY A 205 -3.46 12.91 2.03
N GLY A 206 -3.53 14.24 2.02
CA GLY A 206 -4.07 15.03 3.13
C GLY A 206 -5.57 14.83 3.41
N LEU A 207 -6.30 14.14 2.52
CA LEU A 207 -7.70 13.77 2.75
C LEU A 207 -7.86 12.56 3.69
N PHE A 208 -6.82 11.78 3.90
CA PHE A 208 -6.87 10.50 4.59
C PHE A 208 -6.19 10.57 5.97
N ASP A 209 -6.72 9.81 6.94
CA ASP A 209 -6.10 9.64 8.25
C ASP A 209 -4.87 8.73 8.18
N SER A 210 -4.86 7.82 7.19
CA SER A 210 -3.70 7.02 6.83
C SER A 210 -3.80 6.56 5.38
N LEU A 211 -2.67 6.26 4.76
CA LEU A 211 -2.64 5.63 3.44
C LEU A 211 -1.46 4.69 3.29
N SER A 212 -1.62 3.65 2.46
CA SER A 212 -0.54 2.76 2.06
C SER A 212 -0.07 3.08 0.64
N ILE A 213 1.25 2.95 0.40
CA ILE A 213 1.87 3.10 -0.93
C ILE A 213 2.68 1.85 -1.20
N CYS A 214 2.33 1.10 -2.25
CA CYS A 214 3.11 -0.08 -2.62
C CYS A 214 4.31 0.31 -3.49
N LEU A 215 5.52 -0.06 -3.07
CA LEU A 215 6.76 0.22 -3.79
C LEU A 215 7.09 -0.87 -4.82
N SER A 216 6.57 -2.09 -4.61
CA SER A 216 6.93 -3.31 -5.36
C SER A 216 5.94 -3.67 -6.47
N LYS A 217 5.36 -2.69 -7.13
CA LYS A 217 4.47 -2.82 -8.29
C LYS A 217 4.96 -1.93 -9.44
N GLY A 218 4.13 -1.00 -9.91
CA GLY A 218 4.51 -0.06 -10.97
C GLY A 218 5.77 0.75 -10.67
N LEU A 219 6.06 1.02 -9.42
CA LEU A 219 7.28 1.70 -8.97
C LEU A 219 8.57 0.85 -9.09
N GLY A 220 8.45 -0.47 -9.25
CA GLY A 220 9.56 -1.36 -9.59
C GLY A 220 10.53 -1.72 -8.46
N ALA A 221 10.31 -1.30 -7.22
CA ALA A 221 11.13 -1.76 -6.10
C ALA A 221 10.93 -3.27 -5.84
N PRO A 222 11.94 -4.00 -5.35
CA PRO A 222 11.86 -5.46 -5.22
C PRO A 222 10.88 -5.92 -4.14
N ALA A 223 10.62 -5.10 -3.13
CA ALA A 223 9.72 -5.40 -2.02
C ALA A 223 9.34 -4.12 -1.27
N GLY A 224 8.26 -4.20 -0.50
CA GLY A 224 7.91 -3.21 0.50
C GLY A 224 6.81 -2.25 0.11
N SER A 225 6.32 -1.58 1.13
CA SER A 225 5.30 -0.55 1.08
C SER A 225 5.53 0.47 2.18
N LEU A 226 5.01 1.67 2.00
CA LEU A 226 4.92 2.66 3.07
C LEU A 226 3.50 2.68 3.63
N LEU A 227 3.36 2.78 4.95
CA LEU A 227 2.16 3.21 5.63
C LEU A 227 2.41 4.64 6.13
N THR A 228 1.55 5.59 5.78
CA THR A 228 1.69 6.98 6.18
C THR A 228 0.51 7.43 7.03
N GLY A 229 0.70 8.45 7.85
CA GLY A 229 -0.32 9.00 8.74
C GLY A 229 0.26 10.04 9.70
N SER A 230 -0.51 10.37 10.74
CA SER A 230 -0.01 11.24 11.81
C SER A 230 1.17 10.62 12.57
N ALA A 231 2.02 11.43 13.16
CA ALA A 231 3.18 10.96 13.90
C ALA A 231 2.80 10.02 15.08
N PRO A 232 1.76 10.28 15.88
CA PRO A 232 1.28 9.35 16.90
C PRO A 232 0.79 8.01 16.32
N PHE A 233 0.05 8.04 15.19
CA PHE A 233 -0.43 6.85 14.52
C PHE A 233 0.74 5.98 14.04
N ILE A 234 1.76 6.56 13.42
CA ILE A 234 2.93 5.83 12.93
C ILE A 234 3.79 5.30 14.08
N ALA A 235 3.86 5.99 15.21
CA ALA A 235 4.54 5.47 16.40
C ALA A 235 3.91 4.17 16.90
N GLU A 236 2.58 4.08 16.95
CA GLU A 236 1.87 2.83 17.30
C GLU A 236 1.95 1.80 16.16
N ALA A 237 1.90 2.23 14.89
CA ALA A 237 2.03 1.35 13.74
C ALA A 237 3.36 0.56 13.77
N ARG A 238 4.43 1.17 14.25
CA ARG A 238 5.74 0.53 14.40
C ARG A 238 5.69 -0.62 15.40
N ARG A 239 4.91 -0.49 16.48
CA ARG A 239 4.70 -1.56 17.47
C ARG A 239 3.89 -2.72 16.86
N VAL A 240 2.82 -2.40 16.14
CA VAL A 240 1.99 -3.40 15.44
C VAL A 240 2.80 -4.10 14.35
N ARG A 241 3.60 -3.36 13.55
CA ARG A 241 4.53 -3.96 12.57
C ARG A 241 5.44 -5.00 13.23
N LYS A 242 6.01 -4.68 14.40
CA LYS A 242 6.86 -5.62 15.15
C LYS A 242 6.11 -6.87 15.57
N ALA A 243 4.87 -6.71 16.08
CA ALA A 243 4.01 -7.84 16.49
C ALA A 243 3.62 -8.73 15.30
N PHE A 244 3.43 -8.16 14.11
CA PHE A 244 3.13 -8.89 12.87
C PHE A 244 4.38 -9.54 12.22
N GLY A 245 5.55 -9.43 12.84
CA GLY A 245 6.78 -10.00 12.31
C GLY A 245 7.50 -9.15 11.26
N GLY A 246 7.04 -7.91 11.02
CA GLY A 246 7.58 -7.01 9.99
C GLY A 246 8.76 -6.15 10.43
N GLY A 247 9.29 -6.35 11.64
CA GLY A 247 10.52 -5.69 12.07
C GLY A 247 11.74 -6.33 11.41
N MET A 248 12.24 -5.66 10.39
CA MET A 248 13.48 -6.05 9.69
C MET A 248 14.70 -5.44 10.38
N ARG A 249 15.89 -5.90 10.02
CA ARG A 249 17.16 -5.36 10.53
C ARG A 249 17.74 -4.38 9.51
N GLN A 250 18.68 -4.78 8.70
CA GLN A 250 19.30 -3.94 7.67
C GLN A 250 18.38 -3.82 6.45
N ALA A 251 17.21 -3.21 6.66
CA ALA A 251 16.19 -3.03 5.64
C ALA A 251 16.52 -1.91 4.64
N GLY A 252 17.55 -1.12 4.93
CA GLY A 252 17.98 0.01 4.11
C GLY A 252 18.32 -0.37 2.67
N TYR A 253 18.78 -1.59 2.42
CA TYR A 253 18.96 -2.07 1.04
C TYR A 253 17.65 -2.03 0.23
N LEU A 254 16.55 -2.45 0.84
CA LEU A 254 15.23 -2.41 0.19
C LEU A 254 14.65 -0.99 0.21
N ALA A 255 14.86 -0.26 1.30
CA ALA A 255 14.39 1.11 1.44
C ALA A 255 15.02 2.04 0.40
N ALA A 256 16.30 1.87 0.08
CA ALA A 256 17.00 2.63 -0.96
C ALA A 256 16.36 2.44 -2.35
N ALA A 257 15.89 1.22 -2.66
CA ALA A 257 15.13 1.00 -3.89
C ALA A 257 13.80 1.76 -3.90
N GLY A 258 13.09 1.75 -2.77
CA GLY A 258 11.84 2.49 -2.62
C GLY A 258 12.04 4.00 -2.72
N LEU A 259 13.07 4.53 -2.08
CA LEU A 259 13.42 5.95 -2.16
C LEU A 259 13.79 6.35 -3.61
N TYR A 260 14.61 5.55 -4.27
CA TYR A 260 14.93 5.76 -5.69
C TYR A 260 13.66 5.81 -6.55
N ALA A 261 12.75 4.85 -6.34
CA ALA A 261 11.51 4.75 -7.10
C ALA A 261 10.57 5.96 -6.89
N LEU A 262 10.56 6.56 -5.69
CA LEU A 262 9.74 7.74 -5.41
C LEU A 262 10.36 9.05 -5.93
N GLN A 263 11.66 9.06 -6.21
CA GLN A 263 12.40 10.24 -6.69
C GLN A 263 12.52 10.32 -8.21
N HIS A 264 12.33 9.21 -8.93
CA HIS A 264 12.55 9.07 -10.39
C HIS A 264 11.34 8.47 -11.09
#